data_d7a275015b06dd1bc20ceecaba67034a
#
_entry.id   d7a275015b06dd1bc20ceecaba67034a
#
_cell.length_a   1.000
_cell.length_b   1.000
_cell.length_c   1.000
_cell.angle_alpha   90.00
_cell.angle_beta   90.00
_cell.angle_gamma   90.00
#
_symmetry.space_group_name_H-M   'P 1'
#
loop_
_entity.id
_entity.type
_entity.pdbx_description
1 polymer ?
#
loop_
_entity_poly.entity_id
_entity_poly.type
_entity_poly.pdbx_seq_one_letter_code
_entity_poly.pdbx_strand_id
1 'polypeptide(L)'
;YGSVCRIAASKLDSVKENDFGTDEYAQALGAEVLAPKAVFSSNTTDARLNGIYIFNDRLYYTTPSDTLASDGSVRNTMLDIMSVKLDGTDTKRVYTLGSNSLSVGMFETDGGVFALFVDGDANLVSLNLESGVETKADEKVTSSALDVENASIVYTKDVVTEKENQGTETTADYNELYVLKAGQTAPSKIMTGQHADGQDVSYDFDVSIASAANGFVYFNISSDAHGRDGMYRISQSVTDKRLADATLLYRNVLSGASAYQDGFVYYNSTSKYIQFVKEGQAAKNLYYTETSPTFKFIEEETLYFEMDSALWSIPLNGETDADTLLANKLTDKVNATSWLNYDILDGKVFYMYTDDDVYLHFSEIGEAAKDKEIETYVLALADEE
;
A
#
# COMPACT_ATOMS: atom_id res chain seq x y z
N TYR A 1 -14.01 10.06 -4.24
CA TYR A 1 -14.71 9.92 -2.95
C TYR A 1 -15.81 8.87 -3.10
N GLY A 2 -16.05 8.10 -2.06
CA GLY A 2 -17.14 7.13 -2.01
C GLY A 2 -17.78 7.09 -0.64
N SER A 3 -18.96 6.50 -0.54
CA SER A 3 -19.59 6.25 0.77
C SER A 3 -19.29 4.83 1.22
N VAL A 4 -18.90 4.67 2.49
CA VAL A 4 -18.81 3.35 3.12
C VAL A 4 -20.15 3.06 3.75
N CYS A 5 -20.78 1.99 3.30
CA CYS A 5 -22.08 1.55 3.81
C CYS A 5 -21.94 0.18 4.48
N ARG A 6 -22.80 -0.12 5.42
CA ARG A 6 -22.99 -1.48 5.93
C ARG A 6 -24.32 -2.03 5.44
N ILE A 7 -24.35 -3.32 5.16
CA ILE A 7 -25.55 -4.07 4.83
C ILE A 7 -25.50 -5.44 5.52
N ALA A 8 -26.66 -5.97 5.90
CA ALA A 8 -26.70 -7.32 6.45
C ALA A 8 -26.33 -8.35 5.36
N ALA A 9 -25.39 -9.25 5.65
CA ALA A 9 -24.91 -10.26 4.71
C ALA A 9 -26.07 -11.12 4.13
N SER A 10 -27.11 -11.39 4.94
CA SER A 10 -28.30 -12.11 4.49
C SER A 10 -29.14 -11.36 3.44
N LYS A 11 -28.84 -10.08 3.18
CA LYS A 11 -29.54 -9.29 2.17
C LYS A 11 -28.77 -9.22 0.85
N LEU A 12 -27.48 -9.59 0.83
CA LEU A 12 -26.69 -9.62 -0.38
C LEU A 12 -27.28 -10.56 -1.44
N ASP A 13 -27.81 -11.71 -1.01
CA ASP A 13 -28.46 -12.68 -1.91
C ASP A 13 -29.78 -12.21 -2.50
N SER A 14 -30.39 -11.16 -1.94
CA SER A 14 -31.67 -10.60 -2.40
C SER A 14 -31.51 -9.44 -3.37
N VAL A 15 -30.30 -9.02 -3.63
CA VAL A 15 -29.96 -7.93 -4.55
C VAL A 15 -30.15 -8.39 -5.99
N LYS A 16 -31.06 -7.76 -6.73
CA LYS A 16 -31.37 -8.08 -8.12
C LYS A 16 -30.97 -6.93 -9.03
N GLU A 17 -30.46 -7.30 -10.18
CA GLU A 17 -29.80 -6.50 -11.21
C GLU A 17 -30.56 -5.25 -11.72
N ASN A 18 -31.83 -5.08 -11.48
CA ASN A 18 -32.64 -4.06 -12.15
C ASN A 18 -33.07 -2.87 -11.29
N ASP A 19 -32.66 -2.82 -10.03
CA ASP A 19 -33.19 -1.82 -9.10
C ASP A 19 -32.09 -0.88 -8.53
N PHE A 20 -30.89 -0.93 -9.11
CA PHE A 20 -29.73 -0.14 -8.65
C PHE A 20 -29.77 1.28 -9.21
N GLY A 21 -29.49 2.23 -8.34
CA GLY A 21 -29.33 3.63 -8.73
C GLY A 21 -30.31 4.58 -8.07
N THR A 22 -31.08 4.14 -7.08
CA THR A 22 -31.93 5.03 -6.30
C THR A 22 -31.68 4.90 -4.79
N ASP A 23 -31.78 6.01 -4.05
CA ASP A 23 -31.80 6.01 -2.58
C ASP A 23 -32.86 5.04 -2.03
N GLU A 24 -33.96 4.85 -2.73
CA GLU A 24 -35.05 3.95 -2.39
C GLU A 24 -34.58 2.49 -2.36
N TYR A 25 -33.67 2.11 -3.26
CA TYR A 25 -33.12 0.75 -3.30
C TYR A 25 -32.12 0.51 -2.17
N ALA A 26 -31.19 1.44 -1.94
CA ALA A 26 -30.28 1.35 -0.81
C ALA A 26 -31.05 1.27 0.53
N GLN A 27 -32.14 2.04 0.67
CA GLN A 27 -33.06 1.95 1.81
C GLN A 27 -33.81 0.62 1.87
N ALA A 28 -34.26 0.09 0.74
CA ALA A 28 -34.94 -1.23 0.67
C ALA A 28 -34.02 -2.38 1.09
N LEU A 29 -32.74 -2.29 0.76
CA LEU A 29 -31.71 -3.21 1.26
C LEU A 29 -31.39 -2.99 2.74
N GLY A 30 -31.79 -1.87 3.32
CA GLY A 30 -31.41 -1.48 4.66
C GLY A 30 -29.92 -1.16 4.75
N ALA A 31 -29.35 -0.65 3.68
CA ALA A 31 -27.99 -0.11 3.69
C ALA A 31 -27.96 1.14 4.58
N GLU A 32 -26.97 1.20 5.45
CA GLU A 32 -26.74 2.34 6.32
C GLU A 32 -25.39 2.95 5.98
N VAL A 33 -25.38 4.25 5.65
CA VAL A 33 -24.13 4.97 5.37
C VAL A 33 -23.40 5.20 6.68
N LEU A 34 -22.20 4.62 6.79
CA LEU A 34 -21.31 4.81 7.95
C LEU A 34 -20.36 6.00 7.74
N ALA A 35 -19.85 6.15 6.51
CA ALA A 35 -18.91 7.20 6.17
C ALA A 35 -19.31 7.80 4.81
N PRO A 36 -19.93 8.97 4.77
CA PRO A 36 -20.12 9.72 3.52
C PRO A 36 -18.77 10.32 3.09
N LYS A 37 -18.47 10.31 1.80
CA LYS A 37 -17.25 10.92 1.23
C LYS A 37 -15.93 10.36 1.77
N ALA A 38 -15.84 9.06 2.03
CA ALA A 38 -14.57 8.42 2.35
C ALA A 38 -13.57 8.55 1.19
N VAL A 39 -12.31 8.79 1.51
CA VAL A 39 -11.22 8.84 0.54
C VAL A 39 -10.52 7.49 0.53
N PHE A 40 -10.46 6.88 -0.63
CA PHE A 40 -9.74 5.63 -0.83
C PHE A 40 -8.33 5.92 -1.31
N SER A 41 -7.33 5.25 -0.74
CA SER A 41 -5.95 5.37 -1.21
C SER A 41 -5.75 4.46 -2.42
N SER A 42 -5.41 5.04 -3.56
CA SER A 42 -5.11 4.30 -4.78
C SER A 42 -3.61 4.02 -4.99
N ASN A 43 -2.75 4.60 -4.15
CA ASN A 43 -1.31 4.64 -4.38
C ASN A 43 -0.53 3.59 -3.58
N THR A 44 -1.20 2.61 -3.02
CA THR A 44 -0.53 1.55 -2.25
C THR A 44 -0.40 0.29 -3.09
N THR A 45 0.73 -0.39 -2.97
CA THR A 45 0.95 -1.72 -3.53
C THR A 45 0.28 -2.82 -2.70
N ASP A 46 -0.23 -2.48 -1.52
CA ASP A 46 -0.93 -3.39 -0.62
C ASP A 46 -2.40 -2.96 -0.48
N ALA A 47 -3.30 -3.82 -0.91
CA ALA A 47 -4.75 -3.57 -0.87
C ALA A 47 -5.28 -3.31 0.55
N ARG A 48 -4.60 -3.82 1.57
CA ARG A 48 -4.94 -3.60 2.98
C ARG A 48 -4.72 -2.16 3.44
N LEU A 49 -4.02 -1.35 2.66
CA LEU A 49 -3.77 0.07 2.93
C LEU A 49 -4.73 0.98 2.16
N ASN A 50 -5.95 0.54 1.94
CA ASN A 50 -6.96 1.22 1.13
C ASN A 50 -7.55 2.50 1.75
N GLY A 51 -7.16 2.84 2.99
CA GLY A 51 -7.66 4.02 3.70
C GLY A 51 -8.95 3.79 4.49
N ILE A 52 -9.42 2.53 4.55
CA ILE A 52 -10.59 2.09 5.33
C ILE A 52 -10.16 0.94 6.22
N TYR A 53 -10.36 1.09 7.51
CA TYR A 53 -9.91 0.12 8.50
C TYR A 53 -10.99 -0.15 9.53
N ILE A 54 -11.12 -1.40 9.95
CA ILE A 54 -12.04 -1.80 11.01
C ILE A 54 -11.24 -2.40 12.16
N PHE A 55 -11.29 -1.72 13.32
CA PHE A 55 -10.66 -2.18 14.55
C PHE A 55 -11.63 -1.96 15.72
N ASN A 56 -11.73 -2.91 16.63
CA ASN A 56 -12.51 -2.79 17.89
C ASN A 56 -13.94 -2.27 17.66
N ASP A 57 -14.67 -2.87 16.70
CA ASP A 57 -16.03 -2.47 16.32
C ASP A 57 -16.18 -1.00 15.85
N ARG A 58 -15.09 -0.41 15.37
CA ARG A 58 -15.07 0.92 14.79
C ARG A 58 -14.50 0.90 13.38
N LEU A 59 -15.10 1.68 12.53
CA LEU A 59 -14.59 2.05 11.22
C LEU A 59 -13.73 3.30 11.36
N TYR A 60 -12.51 3.25 10.87
CA TYR A 60 -11.61 4.39 10.69
C TYR A 60 -11.45 4.65 9.18
N TYR A 61 -11.55 5.92 8.81
CA TYR A 61 -11.47 6.32 7.40
C TYR A 61 -11.00 7.75 7.28
N THR A 62 -10.56 8.14 6.08
CA THR A 62 -10.24 9.54 5.77
C THR A 62 -11.36 10.16 4.95
N THR A 63 -11.59 11.46 5.16
CA THR A 63 -12.57 12.28 4.42
C THR A 63 -11.95 13.65 4.10
N PRO A 64 -12.39 14.36 3.06
CA PRO A 64 -11.97 15.73 2.86
C PRO A 64 -12.27 16.57 4.08
N SER A 65 -11.30 17.36 4.52
CA SER A 65 -11.48 18.24 5.67
C SER A 65 -12.29 19.47 5.28
N ASP A 66 -13.24 19.84 6.13
CA ASP A 66 -13.96 21.12 6.08
C ASP A 66 -13.26 22.21 6.91
N THR A 67 -12.05 21.91 7.40
CA THR A 67 -11.25 22.88 8.17
C THR A 67 -10.91 24.08 7.32
N LEU A 68 -11.23 25.27 7.84
CA LEU A 68 -10.90 26.51 7.16
C LEU A 68 -9.41 26.84 7.28
N ALA A 69 -8.84 27.36 6.20
CA ALA A 69 -7.54 28.00 6.23
C ALA A 69 -7.56 29.25 7.09
N SER A 70 -6.39 29.78 7.43
CA SER A 70 -6.27 31.03 8.19
C SER A 70 -6.92 32.25 7.49
N ASP A 71 -7.13 32.19 6.19
CA ASP A 71 -7.82 33.18 5.36
C ASP A 71 -9.35 32.93 5.25
N GLY A 72 -9.87 31.90 5.90
CA GLY A 72 -11.26 31.52 5.87
C GLY A 72 -11.68 30.67 4.68
N SER A 73 -10.76 30.33 3.77
CA SER A 73 -11.05 29.41 2.65
C SER A 73 -11.08 27.95 3.11
N VAL A 74 -11.90 27.12 2.45
CA VAL A 74 -11.90 25.67 2.64
C VAL A 74 -10.62 25.09 2.00
N ARG A 75 -9.84 24.35 2.77
CA ARG A 75 -8.64 23.67 2.26
C ARG A 75 -9.02 22.30 1.72
N ASN A 76 -9.37 22.20 0.47
CA ASN A 76 -9.70 20.93 -0.21
C ASN A 76 -8.55 19.91 -0.27
N THR A 77 -7.36 20.27 0.17
CA THR A 77 -6.16 19.40 0.14
C THR A 77 -5.88 18.73 1.49
N MET A 78 -6.63 19.04 2.54
CA MET A 78 -6.48 18.40 3.85
C MET A 78 -7.49 17.28 4.00
N LEU A 79 -7.08 16.23 4.71
CA LEU A 79 -7.93 15.09 5.03
C LEU A 79 -8.14 15.01 6.54
N ASP A 80 -9.35 14.68 6.97
CA ASP A 80 -9.63 14.33 8.34
C ASP A 80 -9.63 12.80 8.51
N ILE A 81 -8.97 12.30 9.53
CA ILE A 81 -9.14 10.93 10.01
C ILE A 81 -10.39 10.92 10.88
N MET A 82 -11.37 10.15 10.45
CA MET A 82 -12.65 9.98 11.14
C MET A 82 -12.75 8.59 11.74
N SER A 83 -13.60 8.49 12.75
CA SER A 83 -13.95 7.20 13.35
C SER A 83 -15.44 7.18 13.65
N VAL A 84 -16.08 6.05 13.36
CA VAL A 84 -17.50 5.79 13.64
C VAL A 84 -17.67 4.35 14.13
N LYS A 85 -18.56 4.11 15.10
CA LYS A 85 -18.90 2.74 15.48
C LYS A 85 -19.60 2.02 14.34
N LEU A 86 -19.42 0.69 14.24
CA LEU A 86 -20.10 -0.10 13.21
C LEU A 86 -21.64 -0.08 13.32
N ASP A 87 -22.20 0.37 14.43
CA ASP A 87 -23.63 0.63 14.57
C ASP A 87 -24.07 2.00 14.02
N GLY A 88 -23.16 2.78 13.45
CA GLY A 88 -23.42 4.11 12.91
C GLY A 88 -23.41 5.23 13.94
N THR A 89 -23.17 4.92 15.20
CA THR A 89 -23.15 5.91 16.29
C THR A 89 -21.72 6.41 16.58
N ASP A 90 -21.62 7.46 17.39
CA ASP A 90 -20.33 7.99 17.90
C ASP A 90 -19.33 8.34 16.79
N THR A 91 -19.80 9.01 15.73
CA THR A 91 -18.94 9.58 14.69
C THR A 91 -18.13 10.73 15.25
N LYS A 92 -16.82 10.68 15.08
CA LYS A 92 -15.90 11.73 15.55
C LYS A 92 -14.74 11.92 14.61
N ARG A 93 -14.28 13.17 14.51
CA ARG A 93 -12.99 13.49 13.92
C ARG A 93 -11.91 13.17 14.95
N VAL A 94 -10.93 12.36 14.54
CA VAL A 94 -9.79 11.97 15.38
C VAL A 94 -8.64 12.93 15.17
N TYR A 95 -8.34 13.26 13.90
CA TYR A 95 -7.18 14.07 13.53
C TYR A 95 -7.39 14.73 12.17
N THR A 96 -6.71 15.84 11.93
CA THR A 96 -6.64 16.46 10.60
C THR A 96 -5.23 16.31 10.03
N LEU A 97 -5.12 15.54 8.94
CA LEU A 97 -3.87 15.37 8.20
C LEU A 97 -3.54 16.65 7.45
N GLY A 98 -2.29 17.08 7.52
CA GLY A 98 -1.80 18.17 6.68
C GLY A 98 -1.86 17.80 5.20
N SER A 99 -1.81 18.82 4.34
CA SER A 99 -1.65 18.60 2.89
C SER A 99 -0.37 17.81 2.64
N ASN A 100 -0.43 16.85 1.70
CA ASN A 100 0.69 15.99 1.28
C ASN A 100 1.16 14.94 2.31
N SER A 101 0.34 14.57 3.29
CA SER A 101 0.67 13.38 4.11
C SER A 101 0.72 12.12 3.24
N LEU A 102 1.82 11.39 3.35
CA LEU A 102 2.08 10.19 2.55
C LEU A 102 2.06 8.93 3.41
N SER A 103 1.77 7.80 2.79
CA SER A 103 1.88 6.47 3.40
C SER A 103 1.16 6.34 4.75
N VAL A 104 -0.13 6.69 4.77
CA VAL A 104 -0.94 6.53 5.99
C VAL A 104 -1.34 5.06 6.14
N GLY A 105 -0.81 4.40 7.16
CA GLY A 105 -1.23 3.06 7.57
C GLY A 105 -1.85 3.10 8.96
N MET A 106 -2.93 2.36 9.18
CA MET A 106 -3.55 2.23 10.48
C MET A 106 -3.43 0.79 10.97
N PHE A 107 -3.11 0.61 12.25
CA PHE A 107 -2.73 -0.67 12.82
C PHE A 107 -3.31 -0.84 14.22
N GLU A 108 -3.79 -2.05 14.51
CA GLU A 108 -4.13 -2.46 15.85
C GLU A 108 -2.94 -3.17 16.49
N THR A 109 -2.66 -2.84 17.73
CA THR A 109 -1.63 -3.44 18.57
C THR A 109 -2.17 -3.68 19.98
N ASP A 110 -1.43 -4.40 20.82
CA ASP A 110 -1.77 -4.55 22.26
C ASP A 110 -1.87 -3.20 23.00
N GLY A 111 -1.26 -2.14 22.45
CA GLY A 111 -1.26 -0.78 23.02
C GLY A 111 -2.40 0.12 22.53
N GLY A 112 -3.26 -0.36 21.64
CA GLY A 112 -4.35 0.39 21.02
C GLY A 112 -4.24 0.49 19.50
N VAL A 113 -5.01 1.38 18.90
CA VAL A 113 -5.04 1.61 17.46
C VAL A 113 -4.20 2.83 17.10
N PHE A 114 -3.28 2.68 16.17
CA PHE A 114 -2.34 3.72 15.77
C PHE A 114 -2.38 3.97 14.27
N ALA A 115 -2.23 5.23 13.86
CA ALA A 115 -1.85 5.60 12.52
C ALA A 115 -0.36 5.97 12.46
N LEU A 116 0.34 5.46 11.44
CA LEU A 116 1.71 5.84 11.09
C LEU A 116 1.70 6.54 9.74
N PHE A 117 2.35 7.69 9.64
CA PHE A 117 2.43 8.43 8.38
C PHE A 117 3.60 9.42 8.37
N VAL A 118 3.95 9.87 7.17
CA VAL A 118 4.87 10.99 6.97
C VAL A 118 4.05 12.20 6.59
N ASP A 119 4.21 13.30 7.33
CA ASP A 119 3.50 14.56 7.07
C ASP A 119 4.13 15.38 5.92
N GLY A 120 3.49 16.49 5.56
CA GLY A 120 3.95 17.36 4.49
C GLY A 120 5.28 18.08 4.75
N ASP A 121 5.75 18.08 5.99
CA ASP A 121 7.06 18.64 6.42
C ASP A 121 8.13 17.54 6.57
N ALA A 122 7.86 16.35 6.04
CA ALA A 122 8.73 15.18 6.12
C ALA A 122 8.99 14.69 7.57
N ASN A 123 8.04 14.90 8.47
CA ASN A 123 8.10 14.32 9.80
C ASN A 123 7.41 12.96 9.84
N LEU A 124 8.01 12.02 10.55
CA LEU A 124 7.38 10.75 10.87
C LEU A 124 6.48 10.92 12.09
N VAL A 125 5.21 10.61 11.94
CA VAL A 125 4.19 10.77 12.97
C VAL A 125 3.61 9.42 13.36
N SER A 126 3.50 9.19 14.67
CA SER A 126 2.72 8.12 15.28
C SER A 126 1.54 8.76 16.03
N LEU A 127 0.32 8.43 15.62
CA LEU A 127 -0.91 8.96 16.17
C LEU A 127 -1.71 7.83 16.82
N ASN A 128 -2.01 7.94 18.12
CA ASN A 128 -2.97 7.04 18.74
C ASN A 128 -4.38 7.47 18.37
N LEU A 129 -5.12 6.62 17.66
CA LEU A 129 -6.44 6.93 17.10
C LEU A 129 -7.57 6.93 18.16
N GLU A 130 -7.34 6.32 19.31
CA GLU A 130 -8.33 6.29 20.40
C GLU A 130 -8.26 7.55 21.26
N SER A 131 -7.05 7.99 21.60
CA SER A 131 -6.81 9.17 22.44
C SER A 131 -6.61 10.46 21.65
N GLY A 132 -6.27 10.39 20.36
CA GLY A 132 -5.89 11.52 19.53
C GLY A 132 -4.50 12.09 19.86
N VAL A 133 -3.68 11.35 20.62
CA VAL A 133 -2.34 11.80 21.00
C VAL A 133 -1.37 11.55 19.84
N GLU A 134 -0.79 12.63 19.37
CA GLU A 134 0.24 12.65 18.34
C GLU A 134 1.63 12.58 18.95
N THR A 135 2.53 11.84 18.33
CA THR A 135 3.96 11.81 18.63
C THR A 135 4.74 12.00 17.35
N LYS A 136 5.49 13.08 17.23
CA LYS A 136 6.49 13.25 16.20
C LYS A 136 7.68 12.36 16.56
N ALA A 137 7.81 11.23 15.88
CA ALA A 137 8.80 10.21 16.19
C ALA A 137 10.16 10.51 15.54
N ASP A 138 10.16 11.14 14.36
CA ASP A 138 11.38 11.53 13.64
C ASP A 138 11.10 12.67 12.64
N GLU A 139 12.15 13.12 11.94
CA GLU A 139 12.07 14.19 10.95
C GLU A 139 13.00 13.93 9.76
N LYS A 140 12.80 14.68 8.66
CA LYS A 140 13.60 14.59 7.44
C LYS A 140 13.53 13.21 6.76
N VAL A 141 12.35 12.64 6.74
CA VAL A 141 12.07 11.39 6.02
C VAL A 141 12.14 11.64 4.52
N THR A 142 12.92 10.87 3.79
CA THR A 142 13.08 11.01 2.33
C THR A 142 12.31 9.98 1.53
N SER A 143 12.13 8.78 2.06
CA SER A 143 11.33 7.71 1.46
C SER A 143 10.74 6.83 2.54
N SER A 144 9.58 6.23 2.31
CA SER A 144 8.96 5.34 3.30
C SER A 144 8.12 4.26 2.64
N ALA A 145 7.95 3.15 3.36
CA ALA A 145 7.01 2.08 3.04
C ALA A 145 6.41 1.49 4.33
N LEU A 146 5.19 1.00 4.24
CA LEU A 146 4.49 0.36 5.35
C LEU A 146 4.64 -1.16 5.27
N ASP A 147 4.89 -1.80 6.40
CA ASP A 147 4.83 -3.25 6.58
C ASP A 147 3.58 -3.57 7.41
N VAL A 148 2.54 -4.03 6.74
CA VAL A 148 1.23 -4.29 7.34
C VAL A 148 1.31 -5.44 8.34
N GLU A 149 2.06 -6.50 8.01
CA GLU A 149 2.20 -7.69 8.86
C GLU A 149 2.86 -7.37 10.21
N ASN A 150 3.77 -6.42 10.21
CA ASN A 150 4.54 -6.04 11.40
C ASN A 150 4.09 -4.73 12.01
N ALA A 151 2.98 -4.16 11.54
CA ALA A 151 2.44 -2.89 11.99
C ALA A 151 3.54 -1.83 12.10
N SER A 152 4.30 -1.61 11.03
CA SER A 152 5.46 -0.72 11.05
C SER A 152 5.58 0.12 9.79
N ILE A 153 6.31 1.22 9.91
CA ILE A 153 6.78 2.01 8.79
C ILE A 153 8.32 1.94 8.75
N VAL A 154 8.86 1.64 7.59
CA VAL A 154 10.30 1.74 7.31
C VAL A 154 10.54 2.99 6.49
N TYR A 155 11.66 3.64 6.69
CA TYR A 155 11.96 4.90 6.02
C TYR A 155 13.46 5.18 5.91
N THR A 156 13.81 6.06 5.00
CA THR A 156 15.19 6.56 4.85
C THR A 156 15.31 8.01 5.28
N LYS A 157 16.51 8.36 5.69
CA LYS A 157 16.94 9.73 5.94
C LYS A 157 18.28 9.98 5.26
N ASP A 158 18.42 11.17 4.70
CA ASP A 158 19.69 11.62 4.17
C ASP A 158 20.61 12.09 5.31
N VAL A 159 21.85 11.63 5.29
CA VAL A 159 22.90 12.11 6.16
C VAL A 159 23.82 13.01 5.35
N VAL A 160 23.93 14.25 5.81
CA VAL A 160 24.82 15.25 5.22
C VAL A 160 25.96 15.47 6.18
N THR A 161 27.19 15.15 5.76
CA THR A 161 28.38 15.54 6.52
C THR A 161 28.82 16.94 6.09
N GLU A 162 28.79 17.88 7.02
CA GLU A 162 29.35 19.22 6.79
C GLU A 162 30.83 19.09 6.45
N LYS A 163 31.20 19.20 5.19
CA LYS A 163 32.60 19.44 4.83
C LYS A 163 32.87 20.90 5.06
N GLU A 164 33.66 21.20 6.08
CA GLU A 164 34.26 22.51 6.26
C GLU A 164 35.19 22.81 5.06
N ASN A 165 34.65 23.14 3.91
CA ASN A 165 35.36 23.91 2.88
C ASN A 165 34.50 24.19 1.66
N GLN A 166 34.36 25.47 1.36
CA GLN A 166 33.97 26.04 0.07
C GLN A 166 32.48 25.95 -0.33
N GLY A 167 31.58 26.62 0.39
CA GLY A 167 30.45 27.33 -0.23
C GLY A 167 29.59 26.63 -1.32
N THR A 168 29.64 25.34 -1.40
CA THR A 168 28.87 24.51 -2.36
C THR A 168 27.75 23.79 -1.63
N GLU A 169 26.60 23.67 -2.28
CA GLU A 169 25.46 22.89 -1.82
C GLU A 169 25.93 21.54 -1.28
N THR A 170 25.55 21.24 -0.04
CA THR A 170 25.84 19.95 0.58
C THR A 170 24.91 18.92 -0.01
N THR A 171 25.44 18.03 -0.83
CA THR A 171 24.73 16.81 -1.23
C THR A 171 24.74 15.80 -0.10
N ALA A 172 23.67 15.00 0.01
CA ALA A 172 23.64 13.89 0.95
C ALA A 172 24.83 12.94 0.69
N ASP A 173 25.57 12.59 1.75
CA ASP A 173 26.72 11.69 1.60
C ASP A 173 26.26 10.22 1.56
N TYR A 174 25.15 9.87 2.22
CA TYR A 174 24.54 8.55 2.24
C TYR A 174 23.15 8.60 2.89
N ASN A 175 22.39 7.50 2.73
CA ASN A 175 21.12 7.33 3.42
C ASN A 175 21.28 6.40 4.64
N GLU A 176 20.44 6.62 5.65
CA GLU A 176 20.22 5.70 6.75
C GLU A 176 18.82 5.11 6.67
N LEU A 177 18.67 3.84 7.00
CA LEU A 177 17.41 3.11 6.99
C LEU A 177 16.93 2.85 8.41
N TYR A 178 15.68 3.18 8.67
CA TYR A 178 15.04 3.11 9.99
C TYR A 178 13.73 2.35 9.94
N VAL A 179 13.25 1.93 11.12
CA VAL A 179 11.91 1.38 11.34
C VAL A 179 11.28 1.99 12.58
N LEU A 180 9.98 2.30 12.49
CA LEU A 180 9.12 2.60 13.62
C LEU A 180 7.94 1.62 13.64
N LYS A 181 7.72 0.94 14.76
CA LYS A 181 6.53 0.11 14.96
C LYS A 181 5.40 0.92 15.55
N ALA A 182 4.16 0.59 15.19
CA ALA A 182 2.97 1.21 15.78
C ALA A 182 3.01 1.09 17.31
N GLY A 183 2.66 2.18 17.99
CA GLY A 183 2.73 2.27 19.45
C GLY A 183 4.11 2.58 20.03
N GLN A 184 5.18 2.58 19.23
CA GLN A 184 6.49 3.06 19.67
C GLN A 184 6.64 4.57 19.44
N THR A 185 7.44 5.22 20.27
CA THR A 185 7.70 6.66 20.23
C THR A 185 9.06 7.03 19.65
N ALA A 186 9.93 6.04 19.46
CA ALA A 186 11.27 6.22 18.93
C ALA A 186 11.59 5.15 17.89
N PRO A 187 12.14 5.53 16.73
CA PRO A 187 12.54 4.60 15.70
C PRO A 187 13.82 3.85 16.08
N SER A 188 14.05 2.74 15.43
CA SER A 188 15.28 1.97 15.48
C SER A 188 16.03 2.09 14.16
N LYS A 189 17.32 2.39 14.18
CA LYS A 189 18.14 2.38 12.99
C LYS A 189 18.46 0.95 12.60
N ILE A 190 18.06 0.57 11.39
CA ILE A 190 18.33 -0.76 10.81
C ILE A 190 19.75 -0.78 10.22
N MET A 191 20.05 0.17 9.34
CA MET A 191 21.25 0.16 8.52
C MET A 191 21.76 1.57 8.23
N THR A 192 23.07 1.71 8.13
CA THR A 192 23.72 2.90 7.57
C THR A 192 24.27 2.60 6.19
N GLY A 193 24.09 3.52 5.23
CA GLY A 193 24.73 3.50 3.93
C GLY A 193 26.22 3.87 3.97
N GLN A 194 26.73 4.29 5.14
CA GLN A 194 28.11 4.68 5.28
C GLN A 194 29.08 3.51 5.01
N HIS A 195 30.15 3.75 4.27
CA HIS A 195 31.17 2.76 4.01
C HIS A 195 32.01 2.39 5.26
N ALA A 196 32.50 1.13 5.31
CA ALA A 196 33.15 0.57 6.50
C ALA A 196 34.49 1.22 6.87
N ASP A 197 35.18 1.83 5.93
CA ASP A 197 36.62 2.06 6.08
C ASP A 197 37.00 3.46 6.51
N GLY A 198 36.05 4.37 6.81
CA GLY A 198 36.37 5.74 7.24
C GLY A 198 37.27 6.51 6.28
N GLN A 199 37.54 5.95 5.11
CA GLN A 199 38.29 6.62 4.07
C GLN A 199 37.37 7.62 3.38
N ASP A 200 37.93 8.75 3.09
CA ASP A 200 37.39 9.93 2.44
C ASP A 200 36.73 9.57 1.09
N VAL A 201 35.53 9.04 1.15
CA VAL A 201 34.91 8.50 -0.03
C VAL A 201 33.49 9.02 -0.12
N SER A 202 33.30 9.90 -1.04
CA SER A 202 32.00 10.26 -1.59
C SER A 202 31.38 9.02 -2.26
N TYR A 203 30.88 8.10 -1.47
CA TYR A 203 30.08 6.98 -1.98
C TYR A 203 28.63 7.27 -1.67
N ASP A 204 28.03 7.98 -2.59
CA ASP A 204 26.60 8.22 -2.57
C ASP A 204 25.89 6.90 -2.88
N PHE A 205 25.33 6.27 -1.86
CA PHE A 205 24.35 5.23 -2.10
C PHE A 205 22.98 5.86 -2.09
N ASP A 206 22.30 5.80 -3.20
CA ASP A 206 20.86 6.01 -3.21
C ASP A 206 20.18 4.73 -2.75
N VAL A 207 19.75 4.71 -1.50
CA VAL A 207 18.88 3.66 -0.97
C VAL A 207 17.44 4.04 -1.29
N SER A 208 16.84 3.33 -2.21
CA SER A 208 15.42 3.47 -2.55
C SER A 208 14.64 2.30 -2.00
N ILE A 209 13.71 2.54 -1.07
CA ILE A 209 12.83 1.51 -0.54
C ILE A 209 11.89 1.07 -1.65
N ALA A 210 11.93 -0.21 -2.01
CA ALA A 210 11.00 -0.83 -2.96
C ALA A 210 9.72 -1.30 -2.27
N SER A 211 9.85 -1.94 -1.11
CA SER A 211 8.73 -2.34 -0.26
C SER A 211 9.18 -2.77 1.13
N ALA A 212 8.21 -2.96 2.02
CA ALA A 212 8.41 -3.57 3.33
C ALA A 212 7.34 -4.64 3.54
N ALA A 213 7.73 -5.84 3.95
CA ALA A 213 6.81 -6.94 4.21
C ALA A 213 7.43 -7.99 5.11
N ASN A 214 6.60 -8.61 5.96
CA ASN A 214 6.97 -9.75 6.80
C ASN A 214 8.23 -9.51 7.66
N GLY A 215 8.46 -8.29 8.12
CA GLY A 215 9.61 -7.94 8.94
C GLY A 215 10.90 -7.73 8.16
N PHE A 216 10.82 -7.59 6.84
CA PHE A 216 11.95 -7.26 5.98
C PHE A 216 11.72 -5.95 5.25
N VAL A 217 12.84 -5.30 4.92
CA VAL A 217 12.88 -4.17 4.00
C VAL A 217 13.54 -4.65 2.72
N TYR A 218 12.89 -4.37 1.60
CA TYR A 218 13.40 -4.57 0.25
C TYR A 218 13.75 -3.22 -0.32
N PHE A 219 14.98 -3.06 -0.77
CA PHE A 219 15.47 -1.79 -1.25
C PHE A 219 16.44 -1.95 -2.41
N ASN A 220 16.50 -0.93 -3.24
CA ASN A 220 17.44 -0.85 -4.33
C ASN A 220 18.64 0.03 -3.93
N ILE A 221 19.81 -0.39 -4.35
CA ILE A 221 21.00 0.45 -4.43
C ILE A 221 21.22 0.75 -5.90
N SER A 222 21.32 2.03 -6.25
CA SER A 222 21.59 2.49 -7.61
C SER A 222 22.76 3.46 -7.61
N SER A 223 23.41 3.56 -8.80
CA SER A 223 24.50 4.51 -9.03
C SER A 223 25.76 4.26 -8.19
N ASP A 224 25.97 3.02 -7.73
CA ASP A 224 27.17 2.70 -6.99
C ASP A 224 28.38 2.50 -7.92
N ALA A 225 29.36 3.38 -7.79
CA ALA A 225 30.63 3.30 -8.53
C ALA A 225 31.42 2.00 -8.29
N HIS A 226 31.05 1.20 -7.30
CA HIS A 226 31.70 -0.07 -6.93
C HIS A 226 30.96 -1.32 -7.42
N GLY A 227 29.92 -1.16 -8.25
CA GLY A 227 29.20 -2.28 -8.82
C GLY A 227 28.36 -3.06 -7.81
N ARG A 228 27.87 -2.37 -6.78
CA ARG A 228 26.96 -2.95 -5.79
C ARG A 228 25.49 -2.66 -6.13
N ASP A 229 25.24 -2.14 -7.31
CA ASP A 229 23.88 -1.94 -7.79
C ASP A 229 23.08 -3.23 -7.72
N GLY A 230 21.84 -3.11 -7.25
CA GLY A 230 20.96 -4.26 -7.12
C GLY A 230 19.85 -4.07 -6.13
N MET A 231 19.02 -5.09 -6.04
CA MET A 231 17.96 -5.20 -5.05
C MET A 231 18.43 -6.04 -3.86
N TYR A 232 18.24 -5.51 -2.69
CA TYR A 232 18.67 -6.07 -1.42
C TYR A 232 17.50 -6.29 -0.48
N ARG A 233 17.72 -7.14 0.52
CA ARG A 233 16.82 -7.36 1.64
C ARG A 233 17.58 -7.30 2.95
N ILE A 234 16.95 -6.69 3.97
CA ILE A 234 17.46 -6.69 5.34
C ILE A 234 16.30 -6.86 6.33
N SER A 235 16.53 -7.55 7.44
CA SER A 235 15.50 -7.70 8.48
C SER A 235 15.29 -6.38 9.24
N GLN A 236 14.05 -6.06 9.57
CA GLN A 236 13.69 -4.92 10.42
C GLN A 236 14.10 -5.11 11.89
N SER A 237 14.43 -6.33 12.30
CA SER A 237 14.80 -6.65 13.70
C SER A 237 16.28 -6.40 14.00
N VAL A 238 17.10 -6.12 13.00
CA VAL A 238 18.52 -5.83 13.20
C VAL A 238 18.74 -4.34 13.48
N THR A 239 19.87 -4.02 14.10
CA THR A 239 20.23 -2.64 14.42
C THR A 239 21.65 -2.33 13.98
N ASP A 240 21.87 -1.09 13.53
CA ASP A 240 23.17 -0.54 13.17
C ASP A 240 24.01 -1.42 12.21
N LYS A 241 23.33 -2.01 11.23
CA LYS A 241 23.94 -2.83 10.20
C LYS A 241 24.53 -1.97 9.07
N ARG A 242 25.24 -2.62 8.16
CA ARG A 242 25.81 -2.04 6.95
C ARG A 242 25.28 -2.78 5.71
N LEU A 243 25.50 -2.22 4.52
CA LEU A 243 25.10 -2.87 3.29
C LEU A 243 25.66 -4.29 3.15
N ALA A 244 26.87 -4.54 3.66
CA ALA A 244 27.47 -5.87 3.65
C ALA A 244 26.69 -6.92 4.48
N ASP A 245 25.85 -6.47 5.41
CA ASP A 245 24.98 -7.34 6.22
C ASP A 245 23.63 -7.60 5.56
N ALA A 246 23.30 -6.84 4.49
CA ALA A 246 22.09 -7.07 3.70
C ALA A 246 22.31 -8.18 2.68
N THR A 247 21.25 -8.89 2.39
CA THR A 247 21.28 -9.96 1.37
C THR A 247 21.02 -9.37 -0.01
N LEU A 248 21.97 -9.53 -0.94
CA LEU A 248 21.75 -9.22 -2.36
C LEU A 248 20.81 -10.26 -2.96
N LEU A 249 19.65 -9.83 -3.42
CA LEU A 249 18.65 -10.69 -4.07
C LEU A 249 18.80 -10.70 -5.58
N TYR A 250 19.09 -9.55 -6.17
CA TYR A 250 19.20 -9.40 -7.61
C TYR A 250 20.16 -8.28 -7.98
N ARG A 251 20.98 -8.48 -9.04
CA ARG A 251 22.05 -7.54 -9.39
C ARG A 251 21.60 -6.30 -10.16
N ASN A 252 20.35 -6.23 -10.53
CA ASN A 252 19.80 -5.04 -11.19
C ASN A 252 18.82 -4.35 -10.27
N VAL A 253 18.70 -3.03 -10.44
CA VAL A 253 17.66 -2.25 -9.80
C VAL A 253 16.31 -2.64 -10.39
N LEU A 254 15.33 -2.92 -9.55
CA LEU A 254 13.99 -3.33 -9.95
C LEU A 254 12.97 -2.29 -9.50
N SER A 255 12.10 -1.89 -10.42
CA SER A 255 10.91 -1.11 -10.12
C SER A 255 9.68 -2.02 -10.13
N GLY A 256 8.70 -1.73 -9.29
CA GLY A 256 7.43 -2.46 -9.25
C GLY A 256 7.53 -3.91 -8.76
N ALA A 257 8.56 -4.23 -7.95
CA ALA A 257 8.65 -5.52 -7.29
C ALA A 257 7.71 -5.59 -6.09
N SER A 258 7.04 -6.74 -5.91
CA SER A 258 6.20 -7.04 -4.75
C SER A 258 6.87 -8.07 -3.86
N ALA A 259 7.05 -7.73 -2.58
CA ALA A 259 7.63 -8.64 -1.59
C ALA A 259 6.61 -9.68 -1.13
N TYR A 260 7.09 -10.91 -0.92
CA TYR A 260 6.29 -11.97 -0.33
C TYR A 260 7.17 -12.97 0.43
N GLN A 261 6.93 -13.13 1.72
CA GLN A 261 7.70 -14.00 2.62
C GLN A 261 9.22 -13.70 2.56
N ASP A 262 10.02 -14.69 2.14
CA ASP A 262 11.48 -14.62 1.97
C ASP A 262 11.93 -14.27 0.55
N GLY A 263 11.00 -13.78 -0.28
CA GLY A 263 11.25 -13.50 -1.69
C GLY A 263 10.51 -12.27 -2.21
N PHE A 264 10.56 -12.08 -3.51
CA PHE A 264 9.84 -11.03 -4.22
C PHE A 264 9.46 -11.46 -5.63
N VAL A 265 8.38 -10.91 -6.15
CA VAL A 265 7.94 -11.05 -7.53
C VAL A 265 8.28 -9.80 -8.30
N TYR A 266 8.74 -9.94 -9.52
CA TYR A 266 9.02 -8.83 -10.42
C TYR A 266 8.79 -9.20 -11.88
N TYR A 267 8.63 -8.20 -12.72
CA TYR A 267 8.61 -8.38 -14.17
C TYR A 267 9.99 -8.13 -14.75
N ASN A 268 10.55 -9.14 -15.38
CA ASN A 268 11.83 -9.02 -16.08
C ASN A 268 11.58 -8.56 -17.53
N SER A 269 11.77 -7.28 -17.79
CA SER A 269 11.52 -6.67 -19.10
C SER A 269 12.43 -7.20 -20.23
N THR A 270 13.56 -7.82 -19.89
CA THR A 270 14.49 -8.41 -20.87
C THR A 270 14.03 -9.80 -21.29
N SER A 271 13.71 -10.67 -20.33
CA SER A 271 13.26 -12.04 -20.60
C SER A 271 11.76 -12.13 -20.84
N LYS A 272 11.00 -11.05 -20.54
CA LYS A 272 9.54 -11.00 -20.66
C LYS A 272 8.79 -11.97 -19.75
N TYR A 273 9.39 -12.32 -18.62
CA TYR A 273 8.78 -13.17 -17.61
C TYR A 273 8.38 -12.40 -16.37
N ILE A 274 7.22 -12.73 -15.80
CA ILE A 274 6.97 -12.54 -14.38
C ILE A 274 7.81 -13.59 -13.67
N GLN A 275 8.64 -13.17 -12.73
CA GLN A 275 9.59 -14.04 -12.04
C GLN A 275 9.43 -13.91 -10.53
N PHE A 276 9.64 -15.02 -9.82
CA PHE A 276 9.73 -15.07 -8.37
C PHE A 276 11.13 -15.47 -7.95
N VAL A 277 11.72 -14.71 -7.04
CA VAL A 277 13.05 -14.95 -6.49
C VAL A 277 12.95 -15.11 -4.99
N LYS A 278 13.51 -16.21 -4.47
CA LYS A 278 13.77 -16.41 -3.05
C LYS A 278 15.25 -16.27 -2.76
N GLU A 279 15.57 -15.93 -1.50
CA GLU A 279 16.95 -15.82 -1.06
C GLU A 279 17.75 -17.09 -1.39
N GLY A 280 18.93 -16.89 -2.01
CA GLY A 280 19.85 -17.99 -2.37
C GLY A 280 19.36 -18.91 -3.49
N GLN A 281 18.25 -18.62 -4.13
CA GLN A 281 17.70 -19.40 -5.22
C GLN A 281 17.78 -18.65 -6.56
N ALA A 282 17.82 -19.40 -7.65
CA ALA A 282 17.67 -18.81 -8.97
C ALA A 282 16.24 -18.29 -9.18
N ALA A 283 16.11 -17.24 -9.97
CA ALA A 283 14.82 -16.72 -10.36
C ALA A 283 13.97 -17.80 -11.04
N LYS A 284 12.75 -17.97 -10.59
CA LYS A 284 11.77 -18.90 -11.14
C LYS A 284 10.83 -18.15 -12.06
N ASN A 285 10.67 -18.63 -13.28
CA ASN A 285 9.69 -18.11 -14.21
C ASN A 285 8.27 -18.52 -13.76
N LEU A 286 7.37 -17.56 -13.70
CA LEU A 286 5.97 -17.78 -13.38
C LEU A 286 5.09 -17.70 -14.63
N TYR A 287 5.28 -16.65 -15.44
CA TYR A 287 4.50 -16.46 -16.66
C TYR A 287 5.24 -15.58 -17.66
N TYR A 288 5.15 -15.94 -18.96
CA TYR A 288 5.69 -15.14 -20.07
C TYR A 288 4.64 -14.16 -20.58
N THR A 289 4.99 -12.89 -20.69
CA THR A 289 4.12 -11.86 -21.26
C THR A 289 4.94 -10.73 -21.91
N GLU A 290 4.50 -10.28 -23.06
CA GLU A 290 5.06 -9.09 -23.73
C GLU A 290 4.62 -7.79 -23.06
N THR A 291 3.45 -7.81 -22.40
CA THR A 291 2.88 -6.65 -21.70
C THR A 291 3.39 -6.62 -20.26
N SER A 292 3.85 -5.45 -19.82
CA SER A 292 4.24 -5.26 -18.42
C SER A 292 3.03 -5.32 -17.50
N PRO A 293 2.95 -6.26 -16.56
CA PRO A 293 1.86 -6.33 -15.61
C PRO A 293 1.99 -5.25 -14.52
N THR A 294 0.86 -4.92 -13.89
CA THR A 294 0.81 -4.15 -12.66
C THR A 294 0.43 -5.08 -11.52
N PHE A 295 1.36 -5.36 -10.62
CA PHE A 295 1.10 -6.22 -9.46
C PHE A 295 0.18 -5.50 -8.48
N LYS A 296 -0.78 -6.25 -7.94
CA LYS A 296 -1.77 -5.71 -6.99
C LYS A 296 -1.52 -6.21 -5.57
N PHE A 297 -1.50 -7.51 -5.38
CA PHE A 297 -1.21 -8.14 -4.08
C PHE A 297 -0.83 -9.61 -4.27
N ILE A 298 -0.33 -10.20 -3.19
CA ILE A 298 -0.06 -11.63 -3.10
C ILE A 298 -0.81 -12.17 -1.88
N GLU A 299 -1.63 -13.21 -2.10
CA GLU A 299 -2.40 -13.88 -1.07
C GLU A 299 -2.29 -15.39 -1.26
N GLU A 300 -2.09 -16.15 -0.19
CA GLU A 300 -2.00 -17.62 -0.21
C GLU A 300 -1.13 -18.20 -1.33
N GLU A 301 0.10 -17.69 -1.50
CA GLU A 301 1.02 -18.07 -2.59
C GLU A 301 0.49 -17.82 -4.02
N THR A 302 -0.47 -16.92 -4.17
CA THR A 302 -1.04 -16.52 -5.45
C THR A 302 -0.80 -15.04 -5.69
N LEU A 303 -0.19 -14.71 -6.83
CA LEU A 303 0.00 -13.34 -7.30
C LEU A 303 -1.26 -12.90 -8.05
N TYR A 304 -1.79 -11.74 -7.70
CA TYR A 304 -2.84 -11.05 -8.41
C TYR A 304 -2.28 -9.83 -9.12
N PHE A 305 -2.58 -9.69 -10.41
CA PHE A 305 -2.04 -8.61 -11.22
C PHE A 305 -2.98 -8.19 -12.33
N GLU A 306 -2.85 -6.96 -12.73
CA GLU A 306 -3.53 -6.36 -13.88
C GLU A 306 -2.66 -6.47 -15.13
N MET A 307 -3.25 -6.89 -16.22
CA MET A 307 -2.63 -6.93 -17.52
C MET A 307 -3.71 -6.88 -18.60
N ASP A 308 -3.51 -6.06 -19.64
CA ASP A 308 -4.45 -5.91 -20.75
C ASP A 308 -5.89 -5.60 -20.30
N SER A 309 -6.02 -4.70 -19.32
CA SER A 309 -7.31 -4.29 -18.71
C SER A 309 -8.10 -5.44 -18.07
N ALA A 310 -7.42 -6.48 -17.63
CA ALA A 310 -8.00 -7.62 -16.94
C ALA A 310 -7.26 -7.91 -15.63
N LEU A 311 -7.97 -8.48 -14.65
CA LEU A 311 -7.37 -8.99 -13.42
C LEU A 311 -7.12 -10.49 -13.58
N TRP A 312 -5.90 -10.88 -13.25
CA TRP A 312 -5.38 -12.25 -13.39
C TRP A 312 -4.80 -12.75 -12.09
N SER A 313 -4.74 -14.06 -11.96
CA SER A 313 -4.02 -14.69 -10.86
C SER A 313 -3.10 -15.81 -11.36
N ILE A 314 -1.92 -15.95 -10.74
CA ILE A 314 -0.99 -17.05 -10.98
C ILE A 314 -0.38 -17.54 -9.67
N PRO A 315 -0.13 -18.86 -9.54
CA PRO A 315 0.53 -19.40 -8.36
C PRO A 315 2.04 -19.09 -8.39
N LEU A 316 2.63 -18.88 -7.21
CA LEU A 316 4.08 -18.67 -7.07
C LEU A 316 4.91 -19.96 -7.15
N ASN A 317 4.26 -21.12 -7.18
CA ASN A 317 4.93 -22.42 -7.08
C ASN A 317 5.32 -23.04 -8.42
N GLY A 318 4.90 -22.50 -9.56
CA GLY A 318 5.20 -23.05 -10.88
C GLY A 318 5.03 -22.06 -12.02
N GLU A 319 5.54 -22.42 -13.19
CA GLU A 319 5.28 -21.69 -14.42
C GLU A 319 3.83 -21.95 -14.86
N THR A 320 3.15 -20.88 -15.22
CA THR A 320 1.77 -20.90 -15.70
C THR A 320 1.81 -20.79 -17.22
N ASP A 321 1.16 -21.69 -17.93
CA ASP A 321 0.96 -21.58 -19.38
C ASP A 321 -0.23 -20.65 -19.73
N ALA A 322 -0.35 -20.31 -21.01
CA ALA A 322 -1.38 -19.39 -21.47
C ALA A 322 -2.82 -19.91 -21.27
N ASP A 323 -3.03 -21.21 -21.39
CA ASP A 323 -4.36 -21.81 -21.20
C ASP A 323 -4.75 -21.79 -19.72
N THR A 324 -3.79 -22.09 -18.84
CA THR A 324 -3.98 -22.02 -17.39
C THR A 324 -4.19 -20.58 -16.96
N LEU A 325 -3.45 -19.61 -17.51
CA LEU A 325 -3.65 -18.21 -17.21
C LEU A 325 -5.07 -17.77 -17.62
N LEU A 326 -5.51 -18.13 -18.82
CA LEU A 326 -6.86 -17.79 -19.28
C LEU A 326 -7.94 -18.34 -18.34
N ALA A 327 -7.73 -19.55 -17.80
CA ALA A 327 -8.61 -20.11 -16.79
C ALA A 327 -8.59 -19.36 -15.45
N ASN A 328 -7.49 -18.64 -15.17
CA ASN A 328 -7.29 -17.86 -13.95
C ASN A 328 -7.61 -16.37 -14.15
N LYS A 329 -8.25 -16.00 -15.25
CA LYS A 329 -8.77 -14.66 -15.47
C LYS A 329 -9.94 -14.41 -14.52
N LEU A 330 -9.80 -13.45 -13.61
CA LEU A 330 -10.85 -13.13 -12.64
C LEU A 330 -11.89 -12.19 -13.24
N THR A 331 -11.46 -11.23 -14.06
CA THR A 331 -12.35 -10.33 -14.77
C THR A 331 -11.66 -9.68 -15.96
N ASP A 332 -12.40 -9.35 -17.00
CA ASP A 332 -11.97 -8.56 -18.16
C ASP A 332 -12.53 -7.12 -18.13
N LYS A 333 -13.15 -6.75 -17.04
CA LYS A 333 -13.82 -5.46 -16.86
C LYS A 333 -13.09 -4.51 -15.92
N VAL A 334 -11.79 -4.70 -15.73
CA VAL A 334 -11.00 -3.76 -14.95
C VAL A 334 -10.76 -2.54 -15.80
N ASN A 335 -11.44 -1.46 -15.49
CA ASN A 335 -11.08 -0.18 -16.06
C ASN A 335 -9.87 0.37 -15.30
N ALA A 336 -8.83 0.72 -16.03
CA ALA A 336 -7.56 1.27 -15.50
C ALA A 336 -7.71 2.63 -14.79
N THR A 337 -8.91 3.13 -14.59
CA THR A 337 -9.17 4.28 -13.74
C THR A 337 -9.07 3.90 -12.27
N SER A 338 -7.92 3.81 -11.81
CA SER A 338 -7.21 4.25 -10.61
C SER A 338 -7.94 4.39 -9.26
N TRP A 339 -9.19 4.05 -9.08
CA TRP A 339 -9.94 4.47 -7.87
C TRP A 339 -10.06 3.40 -6.81
N LEU A 340 -9.79 2.14 -7.12
CA LEU A 340 -10.17 1.07 -6.24
C LEU A 340 -9.11 0.03 -6.12
N ASN A 341 -8.73 -0.12 -4.89
CA ASN A 341 -8.01 -1.28 -4.43
C ASN A 341 -8.94 -2.49 -4.53
N TYR A 342 -8.35 -3.60 -4.90
CA TYR A 342 -9.00 -4.89 -4.75
C TYR A 342 -8.98 -5.25 -3.27
N ASP A 343 -10.09 -5.79 -2.78
CA ASP A 343 -10.16 -6.31 -1.43
C ASP A 343 -10.50 -7.81 -1.49
N ILE A 344 -9.94 -8.57 -0.55
CA ILE A 344 -10.17 -10.00 -0.45
C ILE A 344 -10.90 -10.27 0.86
N LEU A 345 -12.07 -10.87 0.74
CA LEU A 345 -12.88 -11.27 1.88
C LEU A 345 -13.57 -12.61 1.60
N ASP A 346 -13.44 -13.57 2.52
CA ASP A 346 -14.11 -14.87 2.46
C ASP A 346 -13.93 -15.60 1.11
N GLY A 347 -12.70 -15.59 0.57
CA GLY A 347 -12.38 -16.26 -0.69
C GLY A 347 -12.91 -15.57 -1.94
N LYS A 348 -13.28 -14.31 -1.83
CA LYS A 348 -13.74 -13.46 -2.95
C LYS A 348 -12.84 -12.27 -3.13
N VAL A 349 -12.61 -11.89 -4.37
CA VAL A 349 -12.00 -10.60 -4.73
C VAL A 349 -13.11 -9.62 -5.04
N PHE A 350 -13.14 -8.52 -4.32
CA PHE A 350 -14.02 -7.40 -4.57
C PHE A 350 -13.26 -6.33 -5.36
N TYR A 351 -13.90 -5.74 -6.34
CA TYR A 351 -13.33 -4.67 -7.15
C TYR A 351 -14.43 -3.77 -7.69
N MET A 352 -14.10 -2.56 -8.05
CA MET A 352 -15.03 -1.67 -8.71
C MET A 352 -14.66 -1.48 -10.18
N TYR A 353 -15.65 -1.33 -10.97
CA TYR A 353 -15.57 -1.08 -12.39
C TYR A 353 -16.37 0.18 -12.69
N THR A 354 -15.82 1.06 -13.54
CA THR A 354 -16.47 2.30 -13.96
C THR A 354 -16.70 2.22 -15.46
N ASP A 355 -17.96 2.34 -15.87
CA ASP A 355 -18.37 2.58 -17.23
C ASP A 355 -19.09 3.92 -17.25
N ASP A 356 -20.37 4.00 -17.56
CA ASP A 356 -21.17 5.21 -17.37
C ASP A 356 -21.42 5.48 -15.87
N ASP A 357 -21.51 4.41 -15.08
CA ASP A 357 -21.66 4.41 -13.63
C ASP A 357 -20.56 3.60 -12.94
N VAL A 358 -20.52 3.62 -11.60
CA VAL A 358 -19.60 2.82 -10.78
C VAL A 358 -20.30 1.57 -10.29
N TYR A 359 -19.75 0.42 -10.65
CA TYR A 359 -20.27 -0.90 -10.30
C TYR A 359 -19.33 -1.60 -9.34
N LEU A 360 -19.86 -2.11 -8.22
CA LEU A 360 -19.12 -3.02 -7.35
C LEU A 360 -19.28 -4.46 -7.86
N HIS A 361 -18.16 -5.11 -8.11
CA HIS A 361 -18.09 -6.49 -8.56
C HIS A 361 -17.40 -7.37 -7.53
N PHE A 362 -17.67 -8.65 -7.58
CA PHE A 362 -16.83 -9.63 -6.91
C PHE A 362 -16.65 -10.88 -7.79
N SER A 363 -15.57 -11.60 -7.55
CA SER A 363 -15.29 -12.89 -8.16
C SER A 363 -14.77 -13.85 -7.10
N GLU A 364 -15.13 -15.12 -7.16
CA GLU A 364 -14.57 -16.13 -6.27
C GLU A 364 -13.11 -16.42 -6.63
N ILE A 365 -12.27 -16.58 -5.59
CA ILE A 365 -10.85 -16.91 -5.73
C ILE A 365 -10.70 -18.43 -5.80
N GLY A 366 -9.77 -18.92 -6.64
CA GLY A 366 -9.26 -20.29 -6.61
C GLY A 366 -10.01 -21.34 -7.42
N GLU A 367 -11.23 -21.13 -7.79
CA GLU A 367 -11.80 -21.84 -8.93
C GLU A 367 -11.61 -20.96 -10.14
N ALA A 368 -10.81 -21.42 -11.11
CA ALA A 368 -10.66 -20.76 -12.39
C ALA A 368 -11.94 -20.02 -12.73
N ALA A 369 -11.82 -18.77 -13.13
CA ALA A 369 -12.98 -17.91 -13.47
C ALA A 369 -13.80 -18.62 -14.56
N LYS A 370 -14.49 -19.65 -14.15
CA LYS A 370 -15.48 -20.31 -14.97
C LYS A 370 -16.60 -19.32 -15.04
N ASP A 371 -16.69 -18.59 -16.17
CA ASP A 371 -17.88 -17.87 -16.65
C ASP A 371 -19.02 -17.69 -15.61
N LYS A 372 -18.66 -17.46 -14.35
CA LYS A 372 -19.65 -17.14 -13.34
C LYS A 372 -20.00 -15.69 -13.57
N GLU A 373 -21.25 -15.49 -13.92
CA GLU A 373 -21.86 -14.16 -13.95
C GLU A 373 -21.40 -13.41 -12.69
N ILE A 374 -20.67 -12.35 -12.91
CA ILE A 374 -20.26 -11.44 -11.84
C ILE A 374 -21.51 -10.70 -11.44
N GLU A 375 -22.01 -10.93 -10.23
CA GLU A 375 -23.11 -10.14 -9.72
C GLU A 375 -22.65 -8.69 -9.61
N THR A 376 -23.35 -7.80 -10.29
CA THR A 376 -23.01 -6.39 -10.39
C THR A 376 -23.91 -5.58 -9.48
N TYR A 377 -23.29 -4.77 -8.59
CA TYR A 377 -24.00 -3.83 -7.76
C TYR A 377 -23.71 -2.41 -8.26
N VAL A 378 -24.73 -1.66 -8.60
CA VAL A 378 -24.59 -0.26 -9.00
C VAL A 378 -24.71 0.61 -7.75
N LEU A 379 -23.67 1.36 -7.47
CA LEU A 379 -23.72 2.42 -6.48
C LEU A 379 -24.12 3.72 -7.19
N ALA A 380 -25.32 4.23 -6.94
CA ALA A 380 -25.69 5.54 -7.43
C ALA A 380 -24.75 6.59 -6.83
N LEU A 381 -24.10 7.33 -7.69
CA LEU A 381 -23.43 8.56 -7.27
C LEU A 381 -24.54 9.55 -6.91
N ALA A 382 -24.50 10.09 -5.70
CA ALA A 382 -25.38 11.19 -5.34
C ALA A 382 -25.10 12.35 -6.32
N ASP A 383 -26.12 12.83 -7.00
CA ASP A 383 -26.00 14.02 -7.82
C ASP A 383 -25.40 15.14 -6.97
N GLU A 384 -24.28 15.72 -7.46
CA GLU A 384 -23.72 16.93 -6.86
C GLU A 384 -24.74 18.07 -7.07
N GLU A 385 -25.45 18.49 -6.01
CA GLU A 385 -26.14 19.77 -5.96
C GLU A 385 -25.19 20.93 -5.63
#